data_183dc43d594af68322a7d860587c09b4
#
_entry.id   183dc43d594af68322a7d860587c09b4
#
_cell.length_a   1.000
_cell.length_b   1.000
_cell.length_c   1.000
_cell.angle_alpha   90.00
_cell.angle_beta   90.00
_cell.angle_gamma   90.00
#
_symmetry.space_group_name_H-M   'P 1'
#
loop_
_entity.id
_entity.type
_entity.pdbx_description
1 polymer ?
#
loop_
_entity_poly.entity_id
_entity_poly.type
_entity_poly.pdbx_seq_one_letter_code
_entity_poly.pdbx_strand_id
1 'polypeptide(L)'
;MDSNLIPYQPVISDIKNLIAAGQNVAYNAANRAMIMTYWNIGKRIVEEEQSGAERAEYGKRLIPVLSAELTKEFGNSYSSRNLHYYRKFCHCFPDSEILNTRVQNLNWSHFRALLRVPDEDARIWYMNEAANENWSARTLDRNIGTQYYRSEERR
;
A
#
# COMPACT_ATOMS: atom_id res chain seq x y z
N MET A 1 26.95 14.92 -27.27
CA MET A 1 27.87 14.40 -26.23
C MET A 1 29.25 14.97 -26.44
N ASP A 2 29.86 15.44 -25.42
CA ASP A 2 31.22 15.99 -25.49
C ASP A 2 32.21 14.84 -25.76
N SER A 3 33.06 14.97 -26.80
CA SER A 3 34.03 13.97 -27.19
C SER A 3 35.05 13.67 -26.08
N ASN A 4 35.29 14.63 -25.16
CA ASN A 4 36.17 14.44 -24.02
C ASN A 4 35.65 13.41 -22.99
N LEU A 5 34.37 13.10 -23.03
CA LEU A 5 33.76 12.12 -22.10
C LEU A 5 33.80 10.68 -22.63
N ILE A 6 34.07 10.47 -23.95
CA ILE A 6 33.99 9.14 -24.55
C ILE A 6 34.85 8.10 -23.81
N PRO A 7 36.11 8.37 -23.42
CA PRO A 7 36.93 7.38 -22.71
C PRO A 7 36.39 7.02 -21.33
N TYR A 8 35.55 7.86 -20.76
CA TYR A 8 35.01 7.69 -19.39
C TYR A 8 33.58 7.13 -19.37
N GLN A 9 32.96 6.94 -20.55
CA GLN A 9 31.56 6.50 -20.63
C GLN A 9 31.27 5.21 -19.86
N PRO A 10 32.12 4.16 -19.94
CA PRO A 10 31.85 2.94 -19.15
C PRO A 10 31.78 3.17 -17.64
N VAL A 11 32.73 3.93 -17.09
CA VAL A 11 32.74 4.19 -15.65
C VAL A 11 31.58 5.13 -15.25
N ILE A 12 31.24 6.12 -16.08
CA ILE A 12 30.10 7.00 -15.85
C ILE A 12 28.81 6.18 -15.82
N SER A 13 28.63 5.31 -16.80
CA SER A 13 27.45 4.44 -16.90
C SER A 13 27.33 3.51 -15.68
N ASP A 14 28.45 2.90 -15.28
CA ASP A 14 28.48 2.01 -14.13
C ASP A 14 28.09 2.73 -12.84
N ILE A 15 28.61 3.95 -12.63
CA ILE A 15 28.31 4.72 -11.43
C ILE A 15 26.83 5.18 -11.43
N LYS A 16 26.32 5.62 -12.58
CA LYS A 16 24.90 5.97 -12.70
C LYS A 16 24.00 4.77 -12.36
N ASN A 17 24.35 3.59 -12.80
CA ASN A 17 23.61 2.36 -12.50
C ASN A 17 23.68 2.01 -11.00
N LEU A 18 24.83 2.19 -10.37
CA LEU A 18 24.99 1.98 -8.93
C LEU A 18 24.10 2.94 -8.12
N ILE A 19 24.10 4.22 -8.51
CA ILE A 19 23.27 5.23 -7.86
C ILE A 19 21.78 4.88 -8.01
N ALA A 20 21.35 4.55 -9.24
CA ALA A 20 19.95 4.19 -9.50
C ALA A 20 19.53 2.97 -8.70
N ALA A 21 20.38 1.93 -8.64
CA ALA A 21 20.10 0.72 -7.87
C ALA A 21 19.96 1.04 -6.38
N GLY A 22 20.85 1.88 -5.82
CA GLY A 22 20.79 2.30 -4.43
C GLY A 22 19.53 3.08 -4.12
N GLN A 23 19.14 4.00 -5.00
CA GLN A 23 17.91 4.78 -4.84
C GLN A 23 16.67 3.90 -4.89
N ASN A 24 16.64 2.90 -5.77
CA ASN A 24 15.53 1.96 -5.87
C ASN A 24 15.39 1.11 -4.60
N VAL A 25 16.50 0.64 -4.04
CA VAL A 25 16.50 -0.11 -2.78
C VAL A 25 15.93 0.75 -1.65
N ALA A 26 16.38 1.99 -1.54
CA ALA A 26 15.90 2.93 -0.51
C ALA A 26 14.41 3.23 -0.66
N TYR A 27 13.96 3.49 -1.90
CA TYR A 27 12.56 3.75 -2.20
C TYR A 27 11.68 2.55 -1.81
N ASN A 28 12.08 1.35 -2.20
CA ASN A 28 11.32 0.13 -1.91
C ASN A 28 11.26 -0.16 -0.42
N ALA A 29 12.37 0.06 0.31
CA ALA A 29 12.41 -0.12 1.75
C ALA A 29 11.47 0.86 2.46
N ALA A 30 11.49 2.14 2.04
CA ALA A 30 10.61 3.17 2.60
C ALA A 30 9.13 2.85 2.32
N ASN A 31 8.82 2.42 1.09
CA ASN A 31 7.48 2.06 0.68
C ASN A 31 6.94 0.90 1.54
N ARG A 32 7.75 -0.15 1.72
CA ARG A 32 7.37 -1.29 2.57
C ARG A 32 7.12 -0.85 4.00
N ALA A 33 8.02 -0.05 4.57
CA ALA A 33 7.89 0.43 5.93
C ALA A 33 6.59 1.20 6.14
N MET A 34 6.23 2.07 5.18
CA MET A 34 5.00 2.86 5.29
C MET A 34 3.75 1.99 5.17
N ILE A 35 3.72 1.04 4.23
CA ILE A 35 2.58 0.15 4.07
C ILE A 35 2.35 -0.65 5.35
N MET A 36 3.40 -1.21 5.92
CA MET A 36 3.29 -1.99 7.17
C MET A 36 2.89 -1.10 8.35
N THR A 37 3.35 0.14 8.36
CA THR A 37 2.92 1.12 9.38
C THR A 37 1.42 1.38 9.29
N TYR A 38 0.89 1.58 8.10
CA TYR A 38 -0.55 1.80 7.89
C TYR A 38 -1.36 0.59 8.33
N TRP A 39 -0.88 -0.61 8.02
CA TRP A 39 -1.53 -1.84 8.47
C TRP A 39 -1.52 -1.96 10.00
N ASN A 40 -0.40 -1.66 10.63
CA ASN A 40 -0.27 -1.70 12.09
C ASN A 40 -1.16 -0.64 12.78
N ILE A 41 -1.29 0.54 12.17
CA ILE A 41 -2.23 1.56 12.66
C ILE A 41 -3.66 1.02 12.59
N GLY A 42 -4.02 0.43 11.46
CA GLY A 42 -5.34 -0.18 11.30
C GLY A 42 -5.61 -1.28 12.32
N LYS A 43 -4.63 -2.13 12.54
CA LYS A 43 -4.71 -3.20 13.55
C LYS A 43 -4.95 -2.63 14.95
N ARG A 44 -4.21 -1.60 15.33
CA ARG A 44 -4.37 -0.99 16.66
C ARG A 44 -5.73 -0.33 16.84
N ILE A 45 -6.24 0.30 15.78
CA ILE A 45 -7.58 0.89 15.79
C ILE A 45 -8.63 -0.21 16.00
N VAL A 46 -8.54 -1.30 15.26
CA VAL A 46 -9.48 -2.42 15.37
C VAL A 46 -9.44 -3.03 16.79
N GLU A 47 -8.26 -3.24 17.34
CA GLU A 47 -8.10 -3.76 18.70
C GLU A 47 -8.76 -2.84 19.74
N GLU A 48 -8.58 -1.53 19.60
CA GLU A 48 -9.16 -0.55 20.52
C GLU A 48 -10.69 -0.53 20.42
N GLU A 49 -11.22 -0.59 19.20
CA GLU A 49 -12.67 -0.64 19.00
C GLU A 49 -13.28 -1.91 19.62
N GLN A 50 -12.59 -3.04 19.50
CA GLN A 50 -13.06 -4.30 20.06
C GLN A 50 -13.03 -4.31 21.60
N SER A 51 -11.98 -3.76 22.21
CA SER A 51 -11.88 -3.68 23.65
C SER A 51 -12.86 -2.67 24.24
N GLY A 52 -13.27 -1.67 23.47
CA GLY A 52 -14.25 -0.67 23.85
C GLY A 52 -15.68 -0.98 23.38
N ALA A 53 -15.98 -2.20 22.98
CA ALA A 53 -17.26 -2.58 22.36
C ALA A 53 -18.48 -2.23 23.23
N GLU A 54 -18.35 -2.24 24.56
CA GLU A 54 -19.41 -1.88 25.48
C GLU A 54 -19.65 -0.36 25.56
N ARG A 55 -18.76 0.44 24.97
CA ARG A 55 -18.83 1.90 24.96
C ARG A 55 -18.94 2.40 23.53
N ALA A 56 -20.14 2.29 22.95
CA ALA A 56 -20.40 2.66 21.57
C ALA A 56 -19.96 4.10 21.25
N GLU A 57 -20.15 5.03 22.20
CA GLU A 57 -19.71 6.42 22.02
C GLU A 57 -18.20 6.54 21.92
N TYR A 58 -17.47 5.75 22.70
CA TYR A 58 -16.00 5.72 22.62
C TYR A 58 -15.53 5.28 21.23
N GLY A 59 -16.10 4.20 20.70
CA GLY A 59 -15.75 3.71 19.36
C GLY A 59 -16.06 4.70 18.25
N LYS A 60 -17.19 5.40 18.33
CA LYS A 60 -17.59 6.41 17.35
C LYS A 60 -16.64 7.60 17.34
N ARG A 61 -16.05 7.95 18.49
CA ARG A 61 -15.19 9.12 18.63
C ARG A 61 -13.72 8.81 18.42
N LEU A 62 -13.34 7.53 18.36
CA LEU A 62 -11.95 7.13 18.32
C LEU A 62 -11.21 7.72 17.12
N ILE A 63 -11.70 7.48 15.91
CA ILE A 63 -11.03 7.99 14.70
C ILE A 63 -10.99 9.51 14.65
N PRO A 64 -12.09 10.23 14.89
CA PRO A 64 -12.03 11.69 14.95
C PRO A 64 -11.01 12.24 15.94
N VAL A 65 -10.92 11.66 17.15
CA VAL A 65 -9.96 12.08 18.17
C VAL A 65 -8.52 11.81 17.72
N LEU A 66 -8.27 10.59 17.20
CA LEU A 66 -6.95 10.23 16.67
C LEU A 66 -6.55 11.17 15.54
N SER A 67 -7.46 11.42 14.59
CA SER A 67 -7.18 12.29 13.46
C SER A 67 -6.78 13.69 13.91
N ALA A 68 -7.51 14.28 14.87
CA ALA A 68 -7.18 15.60 15.38
C ALA A 68 -5.77 15.67 15.97
N GLU A 69 -5.40 14.68 16.75
CA GLU A 69 -4.07 14.65 17.39
C GLU A 69 -2.95 14.33 16.40
N LEU A 70 -3.17 13.34 15.52
CA LEU A 70 -2.14 12.90 14.58
C LEU A 70 -1.88 13.91 13.47
N THR A 71 -2.91 14.61 12.99
CA THR A 71 -2.71 15.62 11.94
C THR A 71 -1.92 16.82 12.44
N LYS A 72 -2.05 17.18 13.72
CA LYS A 72 -1.26 18.26 14.32
C LYS A 72 0.23 17.97 14.27
N GLU A 73 0.61 16.71 14.49
CA GLU A 73 2.01 16.30 14.61
C GLU A 73 2.59 15.81 13.30
N PHE A 74 1.81 15.04 12.51
CA PHE A 74 2.32 14.31 11.35
C PHE A 74 1.69 14.72 10.02
N GLY A 75 0.66 15.55 10.03
CA GLY A 75 0.04 16.08 8.81
C GLY A 75 -1.13 15.24 8.28
N ASN A 76 -1.54 15.53 7.04
CA ASN A 76 -2.78 15.04 6.45
C ASN A 76 -2.80 13.54 6.12
N SER A 77 -1.66 12.86 6.18
CA SER A 77 -1.62 11.41 5.98
C SER A 77 -2.45 10.66 7.03
N TYR A 78 -2.80 11.32 8.13
CA TYR A 78 -3.56 10.72 9.23
C TYR A 78 -4.93 11.39 9.41
N SER A 79 -5.49 11.91 8.32
CA SER A 79 -6.87 12.40 8.29
C SER A 79 -7.86 11.29 8.65
N SER A 80 -9.06 11.65 9.07
CA SER A 80 -10.12 10.66 9.37
C SER A 80 -10.33 9.71 8.18
N ARG A 81 -10.35 10.24 6.96
CA ARG A 81 -10.49 9.44 5.75
C ARG A 81 -9.39 8.39 5.63
N ASN A 82 -8.14 8.79 5.82
CA ASN A 82 -7.00 7.88 5.72
C ASN A 82 -6.98 6.87 6.86
N LEU A 83 -7.34 7.26 8.08
CA LEU A 83 -7.44 6.33 9.20
C LEU A 83 -8.50 5.25 8.94
N HIS A 84 -9.63 5.62 8.32
CA HIS A 84 -10.63 4.64 7.89
C HIS A 84 -10.07 3.69 6.84
N TYR A 85 -9.25 4.16 5.91
CA TYR A 85 -8.57 3.29 4.94
C TYR A 85 -7.63 2.33 5.63
N TYR A 86 -6.84 2.78 6.60
CA TYR A 86 -5.91 1.90 7.33
C TYR A 86 -6.66 0.84 8.13
N ARG A 87 -7.78 1.21 8.76
CA ARG A 87 -8.66 0.28 9.43
C ARG A 87 -9.20 -0.79 8.47
N LYS A 88 -9.71 -0.36 7.33
CA LYS A 88 -10.21 -1.25 6.28
C LYS A 88 -9.11 -2.15 5.73
N PHE A 89 -7.92 -1.61 5.59
CA PHE A 89 -6.74 -2.35 5.12
C PHE A 89 -6.47 -3.55 6.03
N CYS A 90 -6.46 -3.35 7.32
CA CYS A 90 -6.30 -4.44 8.28
C CYS A 90 -7.42 -5.48 8.18
N HIS A 91 -8.67 -5.04 8.03
CA HIS A 91 -9.81 -5.94 7.87
C HIS A 91 -9.73 -6.76 6.59
N CYS A 92 -9.32 -6.13 5.49
CA CYS A 92 -9.26 -6.80 4.18
C CYS A 92 -8.06 -7.75 4.05
N PHE A 93 -6.99 -7.51 4.80
CA PHE A 93 -5.76 -8.29 4.75
C PHE A 93 -5.33 -8.67 6.18
N PRO A 94 -6.09 -9.59 6.82
CA PRO A 94 -5.81 -9.93 8.22
C PRO A 94 -4.51 -10.71 8.42
N ASP A 95 -3.99 -11.35 7.38
CA ASP A 95 -2.76 -12.12 7.44
C ASP A 95 -1.56 -11.25 7.06
N SER A 96 -0.79 -10.82 8.07
CA SER A 96 0.37 -9.97 7.87
C SER A 96 1.51 -10.66 7.11
N GLU A 97 1.60 -12.00 7.15
CA GLU A 97 2.65 -12.72 6.44
C GLU A 97 2.42 -12.69 4.93
N ILE A 98 1.17 -12.89 4.49
CA ILE A 98 0.81 -12.77 3.08
C ILE A 98 1.08 -11.34 2.60
N LEU A 99 0.68 -10.36 3.41
CA LEU A 99 0.90 -8.95 3.10
C LEU A 99 2.39 -8.65 2.96
N ASN A 100 3.22 -9.09 3.90
CA ASN A 100 4.66 -8.89 3.87
C ASN A 100 5.31 -9.41 2.59
N THR A 101 4.84 -10.55 2.09
CA THR A 101 5.33 -11.13 0.85
C THR A 101 5.03 -10.23 -0.35
N ARG A 102 3.89 -9.56 -0.36
CA ARG A 102 3.41 -8.77 -1.51
C ARG A 102 3.82 -7.31 -1.50
N VAL A 103 4.15 -6.73 -0.33
CA VAL A 103 4.54 -5.31 -0.27
C VAL A 103 5.85 -5.02 -1.01
N GLN A 104 6.61 -6.03 -1.39
CA GLN A 104 7.83 -5.86 -2.18
C GLN A 104 7.52 -5.40 -3.62
N ASN A 105 6.36 -5.80 -4.15
CA ASN A 105 5.99 -5.59 -5.54
C ASN A 105 4.84 -4.60 -5.72
N LEU A 106 4.22 -4.18 -4.63
CA LEU A 106 3.04 -3.32 -4.65
C LEU A 106 3.27 -2.09 -3.78
N ASN A 107 2.65 -0.97 -4.15
CA ASN A 107 2.68 0.26 -3.34
C ASN A 107 1.32 0.51 -2.69
N TRP A 108 1.23 1.58 -1.89
CA TRP A 108 -0.02 1.92 -1.20
C TRP A 108 -1.18 2.16 -2.17
N SER A 109 -0.92 2.74 -3.34
CA SER A 109 -1.96 2.98 -4.33
C SER A 109 -2.57 1.68 -4.86
N HIS A 110 -1.78 0.62 -4.99
CA HIS A 110 -2.29 -0.72 -5.32
C HIS A 110 -3.24 -1.22 -4.23
N PHE A 111 -2.83 -1.14 -2.97
CA PHE A 111 -3.66 -1.61 -1.87
C PHE A 111 -4.94 -0.80 -1.73
N ARG A 112 -4.89 0.52 -1.94
CA ARG A 112 -6.10 1.34 -1.94
C ARG A 112 -7.10 0.89 -3.01
N ALA A 113 -6.62 0.55 -4.20
CA ALA A 113 -7.47 0.01 -5.25
C ALA A 113 -8.09 -1.32 -4.83
N LEU A 114 -7.30 -2.20 -4.21
CA LEU A 114 -7.78 -3.50 -3.73
C LEU A 114 -8.85 -3.38 -2.66
N LEU A 115 -8.84 -2.31 -1.86
CA LEU A 115 -9.85 -2.10 -0.82
C LEU A 115 -11.26 -1.90 -1.38
N ARG A 116 -11.39 -1.60 -2.68
CA ARG A 116 -12.69 -1.46 -3.34
C ARG A 116 -13.30 -2.77 -3.78
N VAL A 117 -12.54 -3.88 -3.68
CA VAL A 117 -13.01 -5.21 -4.08
C VAL A 117 -13.62 -5.90 -2.87
N PRO A 118 -14.95 -6.07 -2.80
CA PRO A 118 -15.59 -6.63 -1.61
C PRO A 118 -15.39 -8.14 -1.44
N ASP A 119 -15.25 -8.88 -2.56
CA ASP A 119 -15.06 -10.33 -2.52
C ASP A 119 -13.60 -10.64 -2.20
N GLU A 120 -13.38 -11.44 -1.14
CA GLU A 120 -12.04 -11.79 -0.68
C GLU A 120 -11.25 -12.56 -1.73
N ASP A 121 -11.86 -13.54 -2.37
CA ASP A 121 -11.17 -14.35 -3.38
C ASP A 121 -10.76 -13.50 -4.58
N ALA A 122 -11.63 -12.61 -5.03
CA ALA A 122 -11.32 -11.68 -6.11
C ALA A 122 -10.20 -10.74 -5.71
N ARG A 123 -10.23 -10.22 -4.48
CA ARG A 123 -9.22 -9.30 -3.96
C ARG A 123 -7.84 -9.94 -3.95
N ILE A 124 -7.75 -11.16 -3.44
CA ILE A 124 -6.48 -11.90 -3.42
C ILE A 124 -6.00 -12.20 -4.83
N TRP A 125 -6.92 -12.57 -5.72
CA TRP A 125 -6.58 -12.81 -7.12
C TRP A 125 -5.99 -11.55 -7.77
N TYR A 126 -6.64 -10.39 -7.61
CA TYR A 126 -6.13 -9.13 -8.15
C TYR A 126 -4.77 -8.76 -7.56
N MET A 127 -4.58 -8.97 -6.27
CA MET A 127 -3.30 -8.70 -5.61
C MET A 127 -2.18 -9.54 -6.21
N ASN A 128 -2.41 -10.83 -6.37
CA ASN A 128 -1.43 -11.75 -6.93
C ASN A 128 -1.14 -11.44 -8.39
N GLU A 129 -2.16 -11.15 -9.17
CA GLU A 129 -2.03 -10.84 -10.59
C GLU A 129 -1.24 -9.53 -10.79
N ALA A 130 -1.57 -8.51 -10.02
CA ALA A 130 -0.86 -7.22 -10.07
C ALA A 130 0.62 -7.41 -9.73
N ALA A 131 0.93 -8.21 -8.73
CA ALA A 131 2.31 -8.48 -8.32
C ALA A 131 3.06 -9.29 -9.38
N ASN A 132 2.44 -10.34 -9.92
CA ASN A 132 3.07 -11.24 -10.88
C ASN A 132 3.25 -10.60 -12.26
N GLU A 133 2.26 -9.84 -12.71
CA GLU A 133 2.27 -9.21 -14.04
C GLU A 133 2.80 -7.78 -14.02
N ASN A 134 3.28 -7.31 -12.88
CA ASN A 134 3.82 -5.96 -12.72
C ASN A 134 2.84 -4.87 -13.15
N TRP A 135 1.56 -5.03 -12.82
CA TRP A 135 0.56 -4.01 -13.11
C TRP A 135 0.86 -2.74 -12.31
N SER A 136 0.76 -1.59 -12.95
CA SER A 136 0.73 -0.31 -12.22
C SER A 136 -0.57 -0.23 -11.41
N ALA A 137 -0.60 0.66 -10.41
CA ALA A 137 -1.84 0.91 -9.67
C ALA A 137 -2.98 1.33 -10.58
N ARG A 138 -2.67 2.12 -11.61
CA ARG A 138 -3.67 2.56 -12.61
C ARG A 138 -4.24 1.38 -13.39
N THR A 139 -3.36 0.46 -13.86
CA THR A 139 -3.80 -0.74 -14.59
C THR A 139 -4.65 -1.63 -13.71
N LEU A 140 -4.23 -1.84 -12.45
CA LEU A 140 -5.00 -2.61 -11.49
C LEU A 140 -6.38 -1.99 -11.28
N ASP A 141 -6.43 -0.69 -11.05
CA ASP A 141 -7.67 0.04 -10.82
C ASP A 141 -8.63 -0.12 -12.00
N ARG A 142 -8.12 0.02 -13.21
CA ARG A 142 -8.89 -0.17 -14.44
C ARG A 142 -9.45 -1.60 -14.53
N ASN A 143 -8.61 -2.60 -14.27
CA ASN A 143 -9.02 -4.00 -14.35
C ASN A 143 -10.07 -4.35 -13.30
N ILE A 144 -9.98 -3.77 -12.11
CA ILE A 144 -11.03 -3.89 -11.09
C ILE A 144 -12.33 -3.27 -11.61
N GLY A 145 -12.26 -2.07 -12.17
CA GLY A 145 -13.43 -1.35 -12.69
C GLY A 145 -14.14 -2.06 -13.82
N THR A 146 -13.40 -2.79 -14.67
CA THR A 146 -13.97 -3.56 -15.78
C THR A 146 -14.34 -4.98 -15.40
N GLN A 147 -14.22 -5.36 -14.13
CA GLN A 147 -14.50 -6.70 -13.63
C GLN A 147 -13.69 -7.79 -14.32
N TYR A 148 -12.41 -7.54 -14.52
CA TYR A 148 -11.47 -8.43 -15.21
C TYR A 148 -11.45 -9.83 -14.58
N TYR A 149 -11.55 -9.96 -13.27
CA TYR A 149 -11.62 -11.24 -12.56
C TYR A 149 -12.77 -12.11 -13.03
N ARG A 150 -13.95 -11.52 -13.19
CA ARG A 150 -15.12 -12.26 -13.71
C ARG A 150 -14.92 -12.77 -15.12
N SER A 151 -14.21 -11.99 -15.94
CA SER A 151 -13.85 -12.38 -17.29
C SER A 151 -12.95 -13.61 -17.29
N GLU A 152 -11.98 -13.66 -16.37
CA GLU A 152 -11.07 -14.81 -16.23
C GLU A 152 -11.77 -16.04 -15.64
N GLU A 153 -12.72 -15.86 -14.72
CA GLU A 153 -13.51 -16.98 -14.17
C GLU A 153 -14.32 -17.72 -15.24
N ARG A 154 -14.74 -17.00 -16.28
CA ARG A 154 -15.56 -17.57 -17.35
C ARG A 154 -14.77 -18.35 -18.38
N ARG A 155 -13.46 -18.32 -18.30
CA ARG A 155 -12.59 -19.12 -19.15
C ARG A 155 -12.40 -20.50 -18.54
#